data_37b5f533271848ec4e15565cef966b6b
#
_entry.id   37b5f533271848ec4e15565cef966b6b
#
_cell.length_a   1.000
_cell.length_b   1.000
_cell.length_c   1.000
_cell.angle_alpha   90.00
_cell.angle_beta   90.00
_cell.angle_gamma   90.00
#
_symmetry.space_group_name_H-M   'P 1'
#
loop_
_entity.id
_entity.type
_entity.pdbx_description
1 polymer ?
#
loop_
_entity_poly.entity_id
_entity_poly.type
_entity_poly.pdbx_seq_one_letter_code
_entity_poly.pdbx_strand_id
1 'polypeptide(L)'
;MKKTLWTKNFTLVTAASALGAVGGIAGGFALSFLVFDETGSTLASALILAIQLVPFFVLPLFLAPVMDRLPRKPFLVAGDLIDGVLYALMGLYLLKFEFSYAAYLGYSLLLACLESFDELAFQSIYPKLIPDGMEQQGYAVSTTLYPILRVLMLPLAGVLLDAVGAAWILIGQGGLSLLAALIESNIDITEHRREGGEKLFTLRQWRADIKEAAEYLKNERGVTGIFSYMAVTNGVASGYSSILVAFFRTFPGFTAAMYSLFSVFEFAGRTLGGAVQYKLKIAKEKKFGFTFLVYQIYELMDMCLLWLPYPLMLANRALVGFLGANSAT
;
A
#
# COMPACT_ATOMS: atom_id res chain seq x y z
N MET A 1 -33.45 6.76 -6.89
CA MET A 1 -32.44 5.85 -7.48
C MET A 1 -31.61 5.27 -6.36
N LYS A 2 -31.36 3.95 -6.32
CA LYS A 2 -30.43 3.37 -5.33
C LYS A 2 -29.04 3.95 -5.58
N LYS A 3 -28.47 4.63 -4.60
CA LYS A 3 -27.05 5.04 -4.66
C LYS A 3 -26.22 3.78 -4.83
N THR A 4 -25.34 3.73 -5.83
CA THR A 4 -24.41 2.63 -6.05
C THR A 4 -22.99 3.15 -5.80
N LEU A 5 -22.13 2.33 -5.19
CA LEU A 5 -20.72 2.63 -5.01
C LEU A 5 -20.01 2.75 -6.38
N TRP A 6 -20.38 1.88 -7.31
CA TRP A 6 -19.76 1.76 -8.63
C TRP A 6 -20.23 2.89 -9.57
N THR A 7 -19.84 4.13 -9.21
CA THR A 7 -19.94 5.27 -10.12
C THR A 7 -18.86 5.20 -11.17
N LYS A 8 -18.98 5.98 -12.26
CA LYS A 8 -17.94 6.08 -13.30
C LYS A 8 -16.56 6.33 -12.68
N ASN A 9 -16.44 7.34 -11.83
CA ASN A 9 -15.18 7.75 -11.23
C ASN A 9 -14.59 6.69 -10.28
N PHE A 10 -15.44 6.10 -9.42
CA PHE A 10 -14.99 5.06 -8.51
C PHE A 10 -14.54 3.80 -9.26
N THR A 11 -15.23 3.44 -10.34
CA THR A 11 -14.83 2.30 -11.19
C THR A 11 -13.51 2.57 -11.90
N LEU A 12 -13.30 3.79 -12.44
CA LEU A 12 -12.06 4.16 -13.10
C LEU A 12 -10.87 4.12 -12.15
N VAL A 13 -10.98 4.75 -10.97
CA VAL A 13 -9.87 4.74 -10.00
C VAL A 13 -9.58 3.34 -9.49
N THR A 14 -10.60 2.52 -9.24
CA THR A 14 -10.39 1.13 -8.79
C THR A 14 -9.73 0.28 -9.88
N ALA A 15 -10.11 0.46 -11.15
CA ALA A 15 -9.50 -0.26 -12.27
C ALA A 15 -8.03 0.17 -12.47
N ALA A 16 -7.73 1.47 -12.42
CA ALA A 16 -6.36 1.97 -12.51
C ALA A 16 -5.49 1.44 -11.37
N SER A 17 -5.98 1.53 -10.12
CA SER A 17 -5.28 0.97 -8.95
C SER A 17 -5.03 -0.54 -9.06
N ALA A 18 -5.99 -1.30 -9.64
CA ALA A 18 -5.80 -2.72 -9.87
C ALA A 18 -4.68 -3.00 -10.89
N LEU A 19 -4.62 -2.24 -11.98
CA LEU A 19 -3.56 -2.35 -13.00
C LEU A 19 -2.19 -1.98 -12.41
N GLY A 20 -2.10 -0.87 -11.69
CA GLY A 20 -0.88 -0.45 -10.98
C GLY A 20 -0.41 -1.52 -9.98
N ALA A 21 -1.33 -2.08 -9.18
CA ALA A 21 -1.00 -3.15 -8.23
C ALA A 21 -0.50 -4.42 -8.92
N VAL A 22 -1.14 -4.86 -10.02
CA VAL A 22 -0.69 -6.02 -10.81
C VAL A 22 0.72 -5.81 -11.33
N GLY A 23 0.97 -4.66 -11.95
CA GLY A 23 2.29 -4.29 -12.47
C GLY A 23 3.33 -4.18 -11.35
N GLY A 24 3.03 -3.42 -10.29
CA GLY A 24 3.93 -3.19 -9.17
C GLY A 24 4.34 -4.46 -8.44
N ILE A 25 3.40 -5.40 -8.21
CA ILE A 25 3.71 -6.70 -7.59
C ILE A 25 4.64 -7.52 -8.47
N ALA A 26 4.34 -7.62 -9.78
CA ALA A 26 5.15 -8.38 -10.72
C ALA A 26 6.53 -7.76 -10.92
N GLY A 27 6.61 -6.44 -11.10
CA GLY A 27 7.86 -5.70 -11.31
C GLY A 27 8.75 -5.69 -10.07
N GLY A 28 8.19 -5.47 -8.88
CA GLY A 28 8.94 -5.54 -7.62
C GLY A 28 9.50 -6.93 -7.35
N PHE A 29 8.73 -7.99 -7.66
CA PHE A 29 9.21 -9.37 -7.61
C PHE A 29 10.37 -9.57 -8.59
N ALA A 30 10.19 -9.22 -9.87
CA ALA A 30 11.22 -9.40 -10.89
C ALA A 30 12.50 -8.62 -10.57
N LEU A 31 12.38 -7.39 -10.07
CA LEU A 31 13.53 -6.56 -9.67
C LEU A 31 14.32 -7.18 -8.52
N SER A 32 13.60 -7.70 -7.51
CA SER A 32 14.24 -8.34 -6.35
C SER A 32 15.05 -9.57 -6.74
N PHE A 33 14.51 -10.40 -7.63
CA PHE A 33 15.19 -11.59 -8.15
C PHE A 33 16.35 -11.22 -9.08
N LEU A 34 16.14 -10.28 -10.00
CA LEU A 34 17.19 -9.79 -10.89
C LEU A 34 18.43 -9.36 -10.11
N VAL A 35 18.25 -8.55 -9.07
CA VAL A 35 19.39 -8.06 -8.27
C VAL A 35 20.10 -9.20 -7.55
N PHE A 36 19.37 -10.19 -7.07
CA PHE A 36 19.95 -11.36 -6.43
C PHE A 36 20.71 -12.22 -7.44
N ASP A 37 20.13 -12.48 -8.59
CA ASP A 37 20.73 -13.33 -9.63
C ASP A 37 22.03 -12.73 -10.20
N GLU A 38 22.05 -11.40 -10.38
CA GLU A 38 23.22 -10.68 -10.93
C GLU A 38 24.31 -10.41 -9.90
N THR A 39 23.97 -10.26 -8.62
CA THR A 39 24.96 -9.91 -7.59
C THR A 39 25.34 -11.08 -6.69
N GLY A 40 24.53 -12.15 -6.63
CA GLY A 40 24.68 -13.24 -5.67
C GLY A 40 24.52 -12.80 -4.20
N SER A 41 24.07 -11.58 -3.94
CA SER A 41 24.05 -10.96 -2.61
C SER A 41 22.64 -10.64 -2.13
N THR A 42 22.23 -11.32 -1.06
CA THR A 42 20.99 -10.99 -0.34
C THR A 42 21.02 -9.59 0.26
N LEU A 43 22.21 -9.10 0.65
CA LEU A 43 22.38 -7.75 1.16
C LEU A 43 22.10 -6.70 0.08
N ALA A 44 22.57 -6.94 -1.16
CA ALA A 44 22.32 -6.04 -2.28
C ALA A 44 20.82 -5.92 -2.58
N SER A 45 20.08 -7.05 -2.62
CA SER A 45 18.62 -7.05 -2.80
C SER A 45 17.90 -6.35 -1.65
N ALA A 46 18.34 -6.61 -0.41
CA ALA A 46 17.75 -5.96 0.76
C ALA A 46 18.01 -4.43 0.77
N LEU A 47 19.16 -3.99 0.27
CA LEU A 47 19.52 -2.56 0.23
C LEU A 47 18.64 -1.79 -0.78
N ILE A 48 18.31 -2.41 -1.92
CA ILE A 48 17.35 -1.81 -2.87
C ILE A 48 15.98 -1.63 -2.25
N LEU A 49 15.50 -2.60 -1.48
CA LEU A 49 14.23 -2.48 -0.76
C LEU A 49 14.31 -1.44 0.36
N ALA A 50 15.43 -1.41 1.10
CA ALA A 50 15.60 -0.47 2.20
C ALA A 50 15.69 0.99 1.74
N ILE A 51 16.33 1.26 0.61
CA ILE A 51 16.48 2.63 0.09
C ILE A 51 15.14 3.23 -0.33
N GLN A 52 14.18 2.39 -0.73
CA GLN A 52 12.83 2.82 -1.09
C GLN A 52 12.03 3.34 0.12
N LEU A 53 12.37 2.90 1.33
CA LEU A 53 11.73 3.37 2.56
C LEU A 53 12.05 4.84 2.86
N VAL A 54 13.21 5.33 2.43
CA VAL A 54 13.63 6.73 2.73
C VAL A 54 12.66 7.75 2.10
N PRO A 55 12.37 7.71 0.79
CA PRO A 55 11.35 8.58 0.21
C PRO A 55 9.98 8.42 0.86
N PHE A 56 9.56 7.19 1.12
CA PHE A 56 8.25 6.89 1.71
C PHE A 56 8.02 7.60 3.05
N PHE A 57 9.04 7.72 3.90
CA PHE A 57 8.91 8.41 5.18
C PHE A 57 9.21 9.92 5.10
N VAL A 58 10.16 10.33 4.24
CA VAL A 58 10.66 11.69 4.23
C VAL A 58 9.83 12.60 3.32
N LEU A 59 9.51 12.13 2.11
CA LEU A 59 8.84 12.99 1.13
C LEU A 59 7.43 13.45 1.54
N PRO A 60 6.58 12.64 2.18
CA PRO A 60 5.26 13.09 2.61
C PRO A 60 5.29 14.35 3.48
N LEU A 61 6.31 14.49 4.34
CA LEU A 61 6.47 15.67 5.19
C LEU A 61 6.63 16.97 4.38
N PHE A 62 7.25 16.88 3.21
CA PHE A 62 7.45 18.03 2.33
C PHE A 62 6.34 18.21 1.29
N LEU A 63 5.78 17.10 0.83
CA LEU A 63 4.83 17.08 -0.28
C LEU A 63 3.39 17.30 0.15
N ALA A 64 2.98 16.87 1.34
CA ALA A 64 1.61 16.99 1.79
C ALA A 64 1.11 18.44 1.76
N PRO A 65 1.83 19.46 2.28
CA PRO A 65 1.39 20.86 2.18
C PRO A 65 1.31 21.39 0.75
N VAL A 66 2.12 20.84 -0.17
CA VAL A 66 2.08 21.21 -1.60
C VAL A 66 0.85 20.56 -2.26
N MET A 67 0.61 19.29 -1.99
CA MET A 67 -0.55 18.54 -2.51
C MET A 67 -1.90 19.14 -2.07
N ASP A 68 -1.98 19.69 -0.88
CA ASP A 68 -3.19 20.34 -0.39
C ASP A 68 -3.59 21.59 -1.15
N ARG A 69 -2.64 22.21 -1.87
CA ARG A 69 -2.83 23.46 -2.63
C ARG A 69 -3.03 23.26 -4.11
N LEU A 70 -2.71 22.09 -4.62
CA LEU A 70 -2.74 21.77 -6.04
C LEU A 70 -3.89 20.81 -6.37
N PRO A 71 -4.40 20.85 -7.60
CA PRO A 71 -5.33 19.80 -8.05
C PRO A 71 -4.59 18.48 -8.09
N ARG A 72 -5.19 17.43 -7.50
CA ARG A 72 -4.55 16.13 -7.26
C ARG A 72 -4.59 15.21 -8.45
N LYS A 73 -5.65 15.31 -9.28
CA LYS A 73 -5.80 14.47 -10.49
C LYS A 73 -4.60 14.57 -11.45
N PRO A 74 -4.05 15.79 -11.78
CA PRO A 74 -2.88 15.87 -12.64
C PRO A 74 -1.65 15.16 -12.07
N PHE A 75 -1.49 15.12 -10.74
CA PHE A 75 -0.35 14.44 -10.11
C PHE A 75 -0.50 12.93 -10.22
N LEU A 76 -1.70 12.40 -9.98
CA LEU A 76 -2.00 10.98 -10.12
C LEU A 76 -1.72 10.51 -11.56
N VAL A 77 -2.29 11.20 -12.56
CA VAL A 77 -2.07 10.86 -13.97
C VAL A 77 -0.60 11.02 -14.39
N ALA A 78 0.08 12.09 -13.91
CA ALA A 78 1.49 12.31 -14.23
C ALA A 78 2.40 11.28 -13.54
N GLY A 79 2.08 10.86 -12.32
CA GLY A 79 2.77 9.81 -11.59
C GLY A 79 2.79 8.51 -12.39
N ASP A 80 1.62 7.97 -12.71
CA ASP A 80 1.48 6.75 -13.50
C ASP A 80 2.13 6.86 -14.89
N LEU A 81 2.04 8.03 -15.54
CA LEU A 81 2.67 8.24 -16.85
C LEU A 81 4.20 8.20 -16.76
N ILE A 82 4.77 8.86 -15.76
CA ILE A 82 6.23 8.89 -15.55
C ILE A 82 6.72 7.51 -15.14
N ASP A 83 6.03 6.84 -14.22
CA ASP A 83 6.33 5.46 -13.82
C ASP A 83 6.29 4.51 -15.01
N GLY A 84 5.26 4.62 -15.84
CA GLY A 84 5.12 3.82 -17.03
C GLY A 84 6.31 3.96 -17.99
N VAL A 85 6.73 5.20 -18.25
CA VAL A 85 7.89 5.49 -19.08
C VAL A 85 9.19 4.96 -18.44
N LEU A 86 9.36 5.18 -17.16
CA LEU A 86 10.58 4.75 -16.45
C LEU A 86 10.71 3.23 -16.39
N TYR A 87 9.64 2.51 -16.05
CA TYR A 87 9.67 1.05 -16.06
C TYR A 87 9.93 0.48 -17.45
N ALA A 88 9.33 1.05 -18.49
CA ALA A 88 9.61 0.66 -19.86
C ALA A 88 11.06 0.91 -20.27
N LEU A 89 11.61 2.09 -19.92
CA LEU A 89 13.03 2.40 -20.17
C LEU A 89 13.97 1.46 -19.43
N MET A 90 13.66 1.10 -18.18
CA MET A 90 14.45 0.15 -17.41
C MET A 90 14.45 -1.24 -18.05
N GLY A 91 13.29 -1.73 -18.46
CA GLY A 91 13.21 -2.99 -19.15
C GLY A 91 13.96 -2.98 -20.48
N LEU A 92 13.88 -1.90 -21.27
CA LEU A 92 14.63 -1.72 -22.50
C LEU A 92 16.14 -1.61 -22.23
N TYR A 93 16.56 -1.00 -21.14
CA TYR A 93 17.96 -0.96 -20.71
C TYR A 93 18.48 -2.37 -20.48
N LEU A 94 17.75 -3.22 -19.75
CA LEU A 94 18.12 -4.61 -19.51
C LEU A 94 18.27 -5.46 -20.78
N LEU A 95 17.52 -5.15 -21.82
CA LEU A 95 17.63 -5.86 -23.11
C LEU A 95 18.86 -5.49 -23.92
N LYS A 96 19.48 -4.31 -23.65
CA LYS A 96 20.57 -3.76 -24.47
C LYS A 96 21.90 -3.64 -23.74
N PHE A 97 21.89 -3.53 -22.44
CA PHE A 97 23.08 -3.25 -21.63
C PHE A 97 23.19 -4.27 -20.51
N GLU A 98 24.44 -4.44 -20.04
CA GLU A 98 24.71 -5.27 -18.87
C GLU A 98 24.13 -4.67 -17.58
N PHE A 99 23.84 -5.52 -16.62
CA PHE A 99 23.32 -5.12 -15.32
C PHE A 99 24.34 -4.23 -14.58
N SER A 100 23.88 -3.11 -14.06
CA SER A 100 24.67 -2.23 -13.19
C SER A 100 23.94 -1.98 -11.87
N TYR A 101 24.48 -2.53 -10.79
CA TYR A 101 23.87 -2.39 -9.46
C TYR A 101 23.66 -0.92 -9.06
N ALA A 102 24.66 -0.06 -9.32
CA ALA A 102 24.57 1.36 -8.99
C ALA A 102 23.44 2.08 -9.77
N ALA A 103 23.28 1.74 -11.06
CA ALA A 103 22.19 2.27 -11.87
C ALA A 103 20.82 1.84 -11.32
N TYR A 104 20.68 0.56 -10.92
CA TYR A 104 19.44 0.03 -10.36
C TYR A 104 19.12 0.60 -8.98
N LEU A 105 20.13 0.83 -8.15
CA LEU A 105 19.96 1.48 -6.86
C LEU A 105 19.45 2.92 -7.02
N GLY A 106 20.08 3.69 -7.91
CA GLY A 106 19.64 5.07 -8.22
C GLY A 106 18.25 5.11 -8.83
N TYR A 107 17.94 4.16 -9.69
CA TYR A 107 16.65 4.02 -10.33
C TYR A 107 15.55 3.66 -9.33
N SER A 108 15.80 2.69 -8.44
CA SER A 108 14.86 2.32 -7.37
C SER A 108 14.57 3.48 -6.42
N LEU A 109 15.58 4.31 -6.13
CA LEU A 109 15.38 5.53 -5.34
C LEU A 109 14.49 6.54 -6.08
N LEU A 110 14.72 6.75 -7.38
CA LEU A 110 13.90 7.64 -8.20
C LEU A 110 12.44 7.18 -8.25
N LEU A 111 12.23 5.87 -8.51
CA LEU A 111 10.89 5.29 -8.51
C LEU A 111 10.20 5.47 -7.15
N ALA A 112 10.89 5.18 -6.05
CA ALA A 112 10.32 5.34 -4.72
C ALA A 112 9.94 6.81 -4.41
N CYS A 113 10.68 7.77 -4.95
CA CYS A 113 10.27 9.17 -4.87
C CYS A 113 8.96 9.44 -5.62
N LEU A 114 8.81 8.90 -6.82
CA LEU A 114 7.59 9.07 -7.63
C LEU A 114 6.41 8.33 -7.00
N GLU A 115 6.59 7.09 -6.57
CA GLU A 115 5.57 6.31 -5.86
C GLU A 115 5.08 7.01 -4.59
N SER A 116 5.97 7.71 -3.87
CA SER A 116 5.58 8.50 -2.70
C SER A 116 4.68 9.69 -3.08
N PHE A 117 4.90 10.31 -4.25
CA PHE A 117 4.02 11.36 -4.79
C PHE A 117 2.66 10.79 -5.18
N ASP A 118 2.67 9.68 -5.89
CA ASP A 118 1.47 9.04 -6.40
C ASP A 118 0.58 8.55 -5.25
N GLU A 119 1.16 7.90 -4.25
CA GLU A 119 0.46 7.45 -3.04
C GLU A 119 -0.22 8.62 -2.30
N LEU A 120 0.47 9.76 -2.15
CA LEU A 120 -0.13 10.96 -1.54
C LEU A 120 -1.27 11.53 -2.37
N ALA A 121 -1.11 11.57 -3.71
CA ALA A 121 -2.16 12.02 -4.62
C ALA A 121 -3.37 11.10 -4.53
N PHE A 122 -3.14 9.78 -4.57
CA PHE A 122 -4.16 8.76 -4.45
C PHE A 122 -4.91 8.86 -3.12
N GLN A 123 -4.21 8.87 -1.99
CA GLN A 123 -4.82 8.98 -0.67
C GLN A 123 -5.67 10.26 -0.50
N SER A 124 -5.27 11.33 -1.17
CA SER A 124 -5.98 12.61 -1.12
C SER A 124 -7.20 12.68 -2.03
N ILE A 125 -7.21 11.94 -3.16
CA ILE A 125 -8.31 11.96 -4.14
C ILE A 125 -9.32 10.84 -3.89
N TYR A 126 -8.88 9.67 -3.46
CA TYR A 126 -9.69 8.47 -3.31
C TYR A 126 -10.96 8.68 -2.46
N PRO A 127 -10.89 9.35 -1.28
CA PRO A 127 -12.09 9.61 -0.47
C PRO A 127 -13.14 10.46 -1.20
N LYS A 128 -12.70 11.35 -2.10
CA LYS A 128 -13.58 12.24 -2.86
C LYS A 128 -14.31 11.52 -4.01
N LEU A 129 -13.79 10.38 -4.44
CA LEU A 129 -14.38 9.57 -5.50
C LEU A 129 -15.42 8.57 -4.96
N ILE A 130 -15.46 8.38 -3.64
CA ILE A 130 -16.45 7.55 -2.97
C ILE A 130 -17.76 8.36 -2.81
N PRO A 131 -18.91 7.83 -3.24
CA PRO A 131 -20.19 8.51 -3.02
C PRO A 131 -20.51 8.68 -1.54
N ASP A 132 -21.12 9.82 -1.17
CA ASP A 132 -21.49 10.16 0.20
C ASP A 132 -22.31 9.05 0.87
N GLY A 133 -21.88 8.61 2.03
CA GLY A 133 -22.51 7.56 2.84
C GLY A 133 -22.12 6.15 2.43
N MET A 134 -21.14 5.99 1.51
CA MET A 134 -20.58 4.71 1.07
C MET A 134 -19.08 4.57 1.42
N GLU A 135 -18.57 5.42 2.29
CA GLU A 135 -17.14 5.48 2.64
C GLU A 135 -16.62 4.12 3.14
N GLN A 136 -17.39 3.47 4.02
CA GLN A 136 -17.07 2.14 4.53
C GLN A 136 -16.90 1.09 3.42
N GLN A 137 -17.78 1.13 2.42
CA GLN A 137 -17.74 0.20 1.30
C GLN A 137 -16.56 0.50 0.36
N GLY A 138 -16.29 1.78 0.09
CA GLY A 138 -15.15 2.22 -0.69
C GLY A 138 -13.82 1.76 -0.08
N TYR A 139 -13.63 2.01 1.21
CA TYR A 139 -12.43 1.55 1.91
C TYR A 139 -12.35 0.01 2.01
N ALA A 140 -13.47 -0.69 2.13
CA ALA A 140 -13.49 -2.15 2.08
C ALA A 140 -12.95 -2.69 0.74
N VAL A 141 -13.26 -2.01 -0.39
CA VAL A 141 -12.71 -2.36 -1.71
C VAL A 141 -11.21 -2.17 -1.72
N SER A 142 -10.68 -1.00 -1.32
CA SER A 142 -9.24 -0.73 -1.37
C SER A 142 -8.44 -1.66 -0.46
N THR A 143 -8.91 -1.92 0.77
CA THR A 143 -8.22 -2.80 1.72
C THR A 143 -8.26 -4.27 1.35
N THR A 144 -9.17 -4.69 0.47
CA THR A 144 -9.32 -6.08 0.04
C THR A 144 -8.66 -6.34 -1.31
N LEU A 145 -8.67 -5.36 -2.21
CA LEU A 145 -8.19 -5.48 -3.59
C LEU A 145 -6.70 -5.84 -3.63
N TYR A 146 -5.85 -5.07 -2.99
CA TYR A 146 -4.40 -5.28 -3.03
C TYR A 146 -3.96 -6.64 -2.46
N PRO A 147 -4.42 -7.09 -1.29
CA PRO A 147 -4.11 -8.43 -0.78
C PRO A 147 -4.54 -9.56 -1.72
N ILE A 148 -5.72 -9.45 -2.36
CA ILE A 148 -6.18 -10.43 -3.34
C ILE A 148 -5.22 -10.48 -4.54
N LEU A 149 -4.93 -9.32 -5.13
CA LEU A 149 -4.03 -9.23 -6.27
C LEU A 149 -2.64 -9.76 -5.92
N ARG A 150 -2.13 -9.46 -4.74
CA ARG A 150 -0.82 -9.94 -4.30
C ARG A 150 -0.74 -11.46 -4.22
N VAL A 151 -1.76 -12.11 -3.67
CA VAL A 151 -1.78 -13.58 -3.56
C VAL A 151 -1.86 -14.24 -4.94
N LEU A 152 -2.59 -13.63 -5.87
CA LEU A 152 -2.72 -14.15 -7.23
C LEU A 152 -1.47 -13.86 -8.08
N MET A 153 -0.92 -12.67 -7.94
CA MET A 153 0.17 -12.19 -8.79
C MET A 153 1.55 -12.71 -8.39
N LEU A 154 1.83 -12.96 -7.10
CA LEU A 154 3.15 -13.46 -6.69
C LEU A 154 3.52 -14.80 -7.34
N PRO A 155 2.67 -15.84 -7.33
CA PRO A 155 2.97 -17.08 -8.07
C PRO A 155 3.07 -16.86 -9.57
N LEU A 156 2.18 -16.03 -10.13
CA LEU A 156 2.19 -15.72 -11.55
C LEU A 156 3.45 -14.95 -11.96
N ALA A 157 3.92 -14.02 -11.14
CA ALA A 157 5.15 -13.27 -11.37
C ALA A 157 6.38 -14.20 -11.43
N GLY A 158 6.42 -15.24 -10.58
CA GLY A 158 7.48 -16.27 -10.66
C GLY A 158 7.46 -17.01 -12.00
N VAL A 159 6.29 -17.48 -12.42
CA VAL A 159 6.14 -18.16 -13.72
C VAL A 159 6.49 -17.22 -14.90
N LEU A 160 6.06 -15.97 -14.84
CA LEU A 160 6.40 -14.97 -15.86
C LEU A 160 7.90 -14.67 -15.88
N LEU A 161 8.56 -14.59 -14.71
CA LEU A 161 9.99 -14.36 -14.62
C LEU A 161 10.77 -15.47 -15.34
N ASP A 162 10.40 -16.71 -15.09
CA ASP A 162 11.03 -17.87 -15.73
C ASP A 162 10.73 -17.95 -17.25
N ALA A 163 9.53 -17.51 -17.67
CA ALA A 163 9.09 -17.62 -19.05
C ALA A 163 9.62 -16.50 -19.96
N VAL A 164 9.60 -15.25 -19.48
CA VAL A 164 9.91 -14.07 -20.33
C VAL A 164 11.06 -13.23 -19.79
N GLY A 165 11.47 -13.44 -18.55
CA GLY A 165 12.56 -12.69 -17.91
C GLY A 165 12.15 -11.33 -17.34
N ALA A 166 13.03 -10.76 -16.49
CA ALA A 166 12.76 -9.52 -15.76
C ALA A 166 12.53 -8.32 -16.69
N ALA A 167 13.26 -8.22 -17.78
CA ALA A 167 13.15 -7.10 -18.72
C ALA A 167 11.75 -6.95 -19.29
N TRP A 168 11.11 -8.04 -19.71
CA TRP A 168 9.77 -8.01 -20.27
C TRP A 168 8.69 -7.76 -19.21
N ILE A 169 8.91 -8.22 -17.97
CA ILE A 169 8.02 -7.91 -16.85
C ILE A 169 8.03 -6.41 -16.57
N LEU A 170 9.21 -5.77 -16.55
CA LEU A 170 9.32 -4.32 -16.34
C LEU A 170 8.69 -3.52 -17.49
N ILE A 171 8.88 -3.94 -18.73
CA ILE A 171 8.19 -3.33 -19.89
C ILE A 171 6.68 -3.49 -19.76
N GLY A 172 6.23 -4.68 -19.37
CA GLY A 172 4.80 -4.96 -19.12
C GLY A 172 4.22 -4.09 -18.01
N GLN A 173 4.95 -3.91 -16.89
CA GLN A 173 4.56 -2.98 -15.84
C GLN A 173 4.45 -1.56 -16.38
N GLY A 174 5.45 -1.11 -17.15
CA GLY A 174 5.39 0.19 -17.81
C GLY A 174 4.12 0.37 -18.65
N GLY A 175 3.75 -0.66 -19.41
CA GLY A 175 2.51 -0.67 -20.18
C GLY A 175 1.25 -0.59 -19.32
N LEU A 176 1.22 -1.28 -18.18
CA LEU A 176 0.09 -1.24 -17.24
C LEU A 176 -0.05 0.12 -16.57
N SER A 177 1.06 0.76 -16.17
CA SER A 177 1.04 2.11 -15.60
C SER A 177 0.58 3.15 -16.62
N LEU A 178 1.02 3.06 -17.89
CA LEU A 178 0.51 3.92 -18.96
C LEU A 178 -0.99 3.74 -19.19
N LEU A 179 -1.51 2.50 -19.13
CA LEU A 179 -2.93 2.24 -19.19
C LEU A 179 -3.69 2.79 -17.98
N ALA A 180 -3.11 2.70 -16.79
CA ALA A 180 -3.67 3.30 -15.58
C ALA A 180 -3.78 4.82 -15.74
N ALA A 181 -2.73 5.50 -16.18
CA ALA A 181 -2.74 6.93 -16.47
C ALA A 181 -3.84 7.33 -17.48
N LEU A 182 -4.03 6.53 -18.54
CA LEU A 182 -5.10 6.74 -19.52
C LEU A 182 -6.49 6.61 -18.90
N ILE A 183 -6.69 5.63 -18.03
CA ILE A 183 -7.95 5.42 -17.31
C ILE A 183 -8.21 6.59 -16.36
N GLU A 184 -7.22 6.99 -15.57
CA GLU A 184 -7.31 8.07 -14.59
C GLU A 184 -7.54 9.44 -15.24
N SER A 185 -7.02 9.66 -16.44
CA SER A 185 -7.27 10.89 -17.20
C SER A 185 -8.77 11.11 -17.47
N ASN A 186 -9.57 10.05 -17.50
CA ASN A 186 -11.03 10.09 -17.72
C ASN A 186 -11.86 10.26 -16.42
N ILE A 187 -11.22 10.40 -15.26
CA ILE A 187 -11.90 10.71 -14.01
C ILE A 187 -12.43 12.15 -14.07
N ASP A 188 -13.73 12.31 -13.86
CA ASP A 188 -14.38 13.62 -13.82
C ASP A 188 -14.47 14.11 -12.38
N ILE A 189 -13.51 14.89 -11.94
CA ILE A 189 -13.52 15.54 -10.64
C ILE A 189 -13.28 17.04 -10.80
N THR A 190 -14.17 17.83 -10.21
CA THR A 190 -13.99 19.29 -10.18
C THR A 190 -13.15 19.64 -8.96
N GLU A 191 -11.87 19.83 -9.16
CA GLU A 191 -10.97 20.29 -8.12
C GLU A 191 -10.77 21.79 -8.23
N HIS A 192 -11.24 22.52 -7.23
CA HIS A 192 -10.99 23.96 -7.14
C HIS A 192 -9.57 24.17 -6.64
N ARG A 193 -8.77 24.85 -7.45
CA ARG A 193 -7.51 25.40 -6.98
C ARG A 193 -7.86 26.40 -5.87
N ARG A 194 -7.30 26.25 -4.67
CA ARG A 194 -7.48 27.26 -3.63
C ARG A 194 -7.10 28.61 -4.19
N GLU A 195 -8.06 29.53 -4.25
CA GLU A 195 -7.83 30.91 -4.71
C GLU A 195 -6.91 31.62 -3.71
N GLY A 196 -5.68 31.71 -4.05
CA GLY A 196 -4.65 32.45 -3.37
C GLY A 196 -3.39 32.33 -4.18
N GLY A 197 -3.15 33.30 -5.07
CA GLY A 197 -2.01 33.36 -5.99
C GLY A 197 -0.63 33.41 -5.34
N GLU A 198 -0.47 32.78 -4.18
CA GLU A 198 0.76 32.70 -3.42
C GLU A 198 1.67 31.59 -3.95
N LYS A 199 2.96 31.86 -3.90
CA LYS A 199 4.04 31.00 -4.35
C LYS A 199 3.82 29.55 -3.87
N LEU A 200 3.86 28.63 -4.81
CA LEU A 200 3.56 27.20 -4.64
C LEU A 200 4.32 26.53 -3.49
N PHE A 201 5.50 27.00 -3.20
CA PHE A 201 6.33 26.52 -2.09
C PHE A 201 7.28 27.63 -1.61
N THR A 202 7.18 27.99 -0.33
CA THR A 202 8.18 28.80 0.36
C THR A 202 8.54 28.10 1.67
N LEU A 203 9.81 28.01 2.01
CA LEU A 203 10.27 27.35 3.24
C LEU A 203 9.61 27.95 4.51
N ARG A 204 9.29 29.26 4.45
CA ARG A 204 8.57 29.94 5.53
C ARG A 204 7.14 29.43 5.66
N GLN A 205 6.47 29.23 4.54
CA GLN A 205 5.09 28.79 4.49
C GLN A 205 4.99 27.30 4.87
N TRP A 206 5.90 26.45 4.38
CA TRP A 206 6.02 25.06 4.79
C TRP A 206 6.19 24.91 6.32
N ARG A 207 7.08 25.75 6.92
CA ARG A 207 7.24 25.75 8.39
C ARG A 207 5.97 26.20 9.10
N ALA A 208 5.22 27.13 8.54
CA ALA A 208 3.94 27.57 9.10
C ALA A 208 2.90 26.44 9.03
N ASP A 209 2.79 25.75 7.87
CA ASP A 209 1.86 24.64 7.68
C ASP A 209 2.18 23.45 8.62
N ILE A 210 3.46 23.08 8.77
CA ILE A 210 3.89 22.05 9.74
C ILE A 210 3.59 22.46 11.18
N LYS A 211 3.81 23.73 11.51
CA LYS A 211 3.48 24.25 12.83
C LYS A 211 1.98 24.20 13.09
N GLU A 212 1.16 24.62 12.13
CA GLU A 212 -0.30 24.57 12.19
C GLU A 212 -0.79 23.12 12.38
N ALA A 213 -0.24 22.17 11.61
CA ALA A 213 -0.55 20.76 11.77
C ALA A 213 -0.17 20.22 13.15
N ALA A 214 1.00 20.61 13.67
CA ALA A 214 1.45 20.23 15.02
C ALA A 214 0.56 20.84 16.12
N GLU A 215 0.16 22.11 15.96
CA GLU A 215 -0.77 22.78 16.87
C GLU A 215 -2.15 22.13 16.83
N TYR A 216 -2.64 21.78 15.63
CA TYR A 216 -3.89 21.04 15.47
C TYR A 216 -3.84 19.71 16.23
N LEU A 217 -2.81 18.90 16.00
CA LEU A 217 -2.64 17.62 16.70
C LEU A 217 -2.54 17.79 18.22
N LYS A 218 -1.88 18.86 18.70
CA LYS A 218 -1.79 19.16 20.14
C LYS A 218 -3.14 19.53 20.75
N ASN A 219 -4.00 20.21 19.99
CA ASN A 219 -5.31 20.65 20.46
C ASN A 219 -6.36 19.54 20.32
N GLU A 220 -6.26 18.70 19.29
CA GLU A 220 -7.16 17.57 19.02
C GLU A 220 -6.67 16.29 19.71
N ARG A 221 -6.84 16.22 21.02
CA ARG A 221 -6.36 15.09 21.84
C ARG A 221 -6.87 13.73 21.37
N GLY A 222 -8.09 13.67 20.82
CA GLY A 222 -8.66 12.44 20.29
C GLY A 222 -7.87 11.91 19.09
N VAL A 223 -7.54 12.77 18.15
CA VAL A 223 -6.74 12.44 16.95
C VAL A 223 -5.33 12.02 17.34
N THR A 224 -4.68 12.78 18.23
CA THR A 224 -3.34 12.45 18.74
C THR A 224 -3.34 11.12 19.48
N GLY A 225 -4.38 10.83 20.26
CA GLY A 225 -4.53 9.55 20.95
C GLY A 225 -4.64 8.39 19.97
N ILE A 226 -5.43 8.51 18.91
CA ILE A 226 -5.56 7.50 17.85
C ILE A 226 -4.23 7.27 17.15
N PHE A 227 -3.55 8.31 16.69
CA PHE A 227 -2.24 8.18 16.03
C PHE A 227 -1.18 7.57 16.94
N SER A 228 -1.13 7.97 18.21
CA SER A 228 -0.20 7.37 19.16
C SER A 228 -0.49 5.88 19.38
N TYR A 229 -1.76 5.51 19.51
CA TYR A 229 -2.18 4.13 19.63
C TYR A 229 -1.77 3.32 18.39
N MET A 230 -2.08 3.82 17.18
CA MET A 230 -1.71 3.16 15.92
C MET A 230 -0.19 3.04 15.74
N ALA A 231 0.59 4.05 16.15
CA ALA A 231 2.05 4.00 16.08
C ALA A 231 2.62 2.90 16.99
N VAL A 232 2.10 2.77 18.21
CA VAL A 232 2.52 1.72 19.15
C VAL A 232 2.11 0.35 18.63
N THR A 233 0.84 0.15 18.24
CA THR A 233 0.35 -1.16 17.77
C THR A 233 1.04 -1.62 16.49
N ASN A 234 1.23 -0.74 15.51
CA ASN A 234 1.98 -1.08 14.28
C ASN A 234 3.46 -1.38 14.56
N GLY A 235 4.08 -0.64 15.49
CA GLY A 235 5.46 -0.89 15.91
C GLY A 235 5.60 -2.26 16.59
N VAL A 236 4.69 -2.60 17.49
CA VAL A 236 4.63 -3.91 18.15
C VAL A 236 4.37 -5.03 17.13
N ALA A 237 3.42 -4.83 16.21
CA ALA A 237 3.09 -5.82 15.18
C ALA A 237 4.29 -6.11 14.25
N SER A 238 5.08 -5.10 13.89
CA SER A 238 6.30 -5.26 13.10
C SER A 238 7.37 -6.07 13.86
N GLY A 239 7.57 -5.79 15.15
CA GLY A 239 8.45 -6.56 16.01
C GLY A 239 7.98 -8.00 16.20
N TYR A 240 6.70 -8.18 16.40
CA TYR A 240 6.06 -9.48 16.56
C TYR A 240 6.24 -10.39 15.33
N SER A 241 6.08 -9.86 14.13
CA SER A 241 6.30 -10.63 12.90
C SER A 241 7.73 -11.18 12.80
N SER A 242 8.72 -10.42 13.25
CA SER A 242 10.12 -10.87 13.29
C SER A 242 10.33 -12.00 14.30
N ILE A 243 9.68 -11.92 15.47
CA ILE A 243 9.71 -12.98 16.50
C ILE A 243 9.06 -14.25 15.98
N LEU A 244 7.95 -14.16 15.25
CA LEU A 244 7.30 -15.32 14.64
C LEU A 244 8.22 -16.05 13.65
N VAL A 245 8.92 -15.32 12.78
CA VAL A 245 9.88 -15.91 11.85
C VAL A 245 10.99 -16.65 12.60
N ALA A 246 11.54 -16.04 13.65
CA ALA A 246 12.57 -16.68 14.49
C ALA A 246 12.03 -17.92 15.17
N PHE A 247 10.83 -17.87 15.75
CA PHE A 247 10.18 -19.00 16.41
C PHE A 247 10.03 -20.20 15.46
N PHE A 248 9.46 -20.00 14.27
CA PHE A 248 9.25 -21.08 13.29
C PHE A 248 10.54 -21.64 12.70
N ARG A 249 11.66 -20.91 12.80
CA ARG A 249 12.98 -21.40 12.36
C ARG A 249 13.74 -22.15 13.45
N THR A 250 13.53 -21.82 14.71
CA THR A 250 14.35 -22.31 15.80
C THR A 250 13.65 -23.32 16.72
N PHE A 251 12.31 -23.26 16.80
CA PHE A 251 11.55 -24.11 17.70
C PHE A 251 11.35 -25.52 17.09
N PRO A 252 11.65 -26.62 17.85
CA PRO A 252 11.54 -27.98 17.35
C PRO A 252 10.13 -28.30 16.86
N GLY A 253 10.03 -28.97 15.72
CA GLY A 253 8.75 -29.38 15.12
C GLY A 253 8.06 -28.33 14.26
N PHE A 254 8.59 -27.12 14.17
CA PHE A 254 8.10 -26.09 13.27
C PHE A 254 9.00 -25.89 12.06
N THR A 255 8.41 -25.43 10.94
CA THR A 255 9.13 -25.24 9.68
C THR A 255 8.75 -23.90 9.03
N ALA A 256 9.58 -23.41 8.12
CA ALA A 256 9.28 -22.22 7.33
C ALA A 256 7.99 -22.38 6.47
N ALA A 257 7.74 -23.61 5.99
CA ALA A 257 6.51 -23.93 5.28
C ALA A 257 5.27 -23.77 6.16
N MET A 258 5.35 -24.17 7.43
CA MET A 258 4.27 -23.95 8.41
C MET A 258 4.04 -22.47 8.66
N TYR A 259 5.09 -21.65 8.72
CA TYR A 259 4.94 -20.21 8.85
C TYR A 259 4.27 -19.58 7.61
N SER A 260 4.61 -20.04 6.40
CA SER A 260 3.99 -19.50 5.18
C SER A 260 2.48 -19.73 5.12
N LEU A 261 1.96 -20.79 5.74
CA LEU A 261 0.53 -21.02 5.85
C LEU A 261 -0.20 -19.96 6.68
N PHE A 262 0.47 -19.27 7.59
CA PHE A 262 -0.12 -18.15 8.33
C PHE A 262 -0.62 -17.07 7.38
N SER A 263 0.19 -16.71 6.40
CA SER A 263 -0.19 -15.69 5.39
C SER A 263 -1.41 -16.13 4.58
N VAL A 264 -1.52 -17.43 4.26
CA VAL A 264 -2.67 -17.98 3.54
C VAL A 264 -3.95 -17.89 4.37
N PHE A 265 -3.88 -18.31 5.64
CA PHE A 265 -5.05 -18.28 6.53
C PHE A 265 -5.45 -16.86 6.91
N GLU A 266 -4.49 -15.99 7.17
CA GLU A 266 -4.75 -14.56 7.41
C GLU A 266 -5.40 -13.90 6.19
N PHE A 267 -4.90 -14.20 4.99
CA PHE A 267 -5.49 -13.71 3.74
C PHE A 267 -6.92 -14.21 3.55
N ALA A 268 -7.19 -15.51 3.77
CA ALA A 268 -8.54 -16.05 3.67
C ALA A 268 -9.49 -15.34 4.66
N GLY A 269 -9.03 -15.16 5.90
CA GLY A 269 -9.76 -14.40 6.91
C GLY A 269 -10.01 -12.96 6.49
N ARG A 270 -9.01 -12.25 5.99
CA ARG A 270 -9.12 -10.86 5.54
C ARG A 270 -10.09 -10.71 4.36
N THR A 271 -10.08 -11.66 3.44
CA THR A 271 -11.02 -11.68 2.32
C THR A 271 -12.47 -11.84 2.78
N LEU A 272 -12.71 -12.79 3.70
CA LEU A 272 -14.04 -12.98 4.30
C LEU A 272 -14.47 -11.76 5.13
N GLY A 273 -13.56 -11.19 5.91
CA GLY A 273 -13.78 -9.97 6.69
C GLY A 273 -14.16 -8.79 5.81
N GLY A 274 -13.42 -8.56 4.71
CA GLY A 274 -13.72 -7.52 3.72
C GLY A 274 -15.09 -7.70 3.07
N ALA A 275 -15.46 -8.94 2.73
CA ALA A 275 -16.78 -9.24 2.18
C ALA A 275 -17.93 -8.97 3.18
N VAL A 276 -17.70 -9.23 4.47
CA VAL A 276 -18.66 -8.90 5.54
C VAL A 276 -18.73 -7.39 5.74
N GLN A 277 -17.58 -6.71 5.80
CA GLN A 277 -17.49 -5.25 5.95
C GLN A 277 -18.22 -4.52 4.82
N TYR A 278 -18.12 -5.00 3.59
CA TYR A 278 -18.83 -4.45 2.44
C TYR A 278 -20.36 -4.42 2.64
N LYS A 279 -20.90 -5.40 3.36
CA LYS A 279 -22.34 -5.52 3.65
C LYS A 279 -22.73 -4.90 5.00
N LEU A 280 -21.78 -4.74 5.91
CA LEU A 280 -22.04 -4.27 7.27
C LEU A 280 -22.30 -2.77 7.28
N LYS A 281 -23.42 -2.35 7.89
CA LYS A 281 -23.76 -0.94 8.08
C LYS A 281 -23.67 -0.61 9.56
N ILE A 282 -22.61 0.10 9.95
CA ILE A 282 -22.40 0.53 11.34
C ILE A 282 -22.81 2.01 11.43
N ALA A 283 -23.65 2.35 12.42
CA ALA A 283 -24.03 3.72 12.69
C ALA A 283 -22.79 4.55 13.09
N LYS A 284 -22.71 5.80 12.61
CA LYS A 284 -21.54 6.69 12.79
C LYS A 284 -21.11 6.82 14.25
N GLU A 285 -22.08 6.90 15.16
CA GLU A 285 -21.86 7.04 16.60
C GLU A 285 -21.20 5.78 17.24
N LYS A 286 -21.40 4.61 16.62
CA LYS A 286 -20.89 3.32 17.14
C LYS A 286 -19.59 2.88 16.45
N LYS A 287 -19.15 3.54 15.38
CA LYS A 287 -17.96 3.15 14.61
C LYS A 287 -16.71 3.09 15.48
N PHE A 288 -16.42 4.14 16.23
CA PHE A 288 -15.25 4.20 17.09
C PHE A 288 -15.22 3.05 18.10
N GLY A 289 -16.33 2.85 18.83
CA GLY A 289 -16.42 1.76 19.83
C GLY A 289 -16.27 0.37 19.20
N PHE A 290 -16.84 0.18 18.01
CA PHE A 290 -16.72 -1.07 17.27
C PHE A 290 -15.26 -1.33 16.84
N THR A 291 -14.64 -0.35 16.19
CA THR A 291 -13.24 -0.44 15.76
C THR A 291 -12.30 -0.69 16.93
N PHE A 292 -12.47 0.05 18.02
CA PHE A 292 -11.68 -0.12 19.23
C PHE A 292 -11.81 -1.54 19.81
N LEU A 293 -13.05 -2.05 19.93
CA LEU A 293 -13.30 -3.41 20.41
C LEU A 293 -12.64 -4.47 19.51
N VAL A 294 -12.77 -4.32 18.20
CA VAL A 294 -12.14 -5.24 17.23
C VAL A 294 -10.63 -5.24 17.38
N TYR A 295 -10.01 -4.07 17.52
CA TYR A 295 -8.57 -3.94 17.78
C TYR A 295 -8.15 -4.67 19.06
N GLN A 296 -8.86 -4.46 20.17
CA GLN A 296 -8.53 -5.13 21.43
C GLN A 296 -8.63 -6.66 21.34
N ILE A 297 -9.64 -7.17 20.63
CA ILE A 297 -9.81 -8.62 20.46
C ILE A 297 -8.67 -9.21 19.66
N TYR A 298 -8.30 -8.64 18.52
CA TYR A 298 -7.27 -9.26 17.69
C TYR A 298 -5.86 -9.11 18.31
N GLU A 299 -5.56 -8.03 19.02
CA GLU A 299 -4.30 -7.91 19.76
C GLU A 299 -4.19 -8.95 20.88
N LEU A 300 -5.28 -9.21 21.59
CA LEU A 300 -5.33 -10.29 22.59
C LEU A 300 -5.13 -11.66 21.94
N MET A 301 -5.71 -11.89 20.78
CA MET A 301 -5.53 -13.13 20.03
C MET A 301 -4.09 -13.32 19.56
N ASP A 302 -3.41 -12.26 19.14
CA ASP A 302 -1.99 -12.28 18.77
C ASP A 302 -1.10 -12.60 19.97
N MET A 303 -1.40 -12.03 21.12
CA MET A 303 -0.65 -12.30 22.36
C MET A 303 -0.70 -13.79 22.76
N CYS A 304 -1.82 -14.46 22.52
CA CYS A 304 -2.01 -15.86 22.88
C CYS A 304 -1.48 -16.85 21.82
N LEU A 305 -1.07 -16.40 20.63
CA LEU A 305 -0.79 -17.25 19.47
C LEU A 305 0.23 -18.35 19.77
N LEU A 306 1.37 -18.03 20.37
CA LEU A 306 2.48 -18.96 20.55
C LEU A 306 2.20 -20.06 21.59
N TRP A 307 1.13 -19.94 22.37
CA TRP A 307 0.70 -20.95 23.34
C TRP A 307 -0.30 -21.96 22.75
N LEU A 308 -0.75 -21.70 21.52
CA LEU A 308 -1.73 -22.55 20.86
C LEU A 308 -1.04 -23.70 20.11
N PRO A 309 -1.65 -24.88 20.00
CA PRO A 309 -1.21 -25.91 19.07
C PRO A 309 -1.38 -25.43 17.62
N TYR A 310 -0.51 -25.89 16.71
CA TYR A 310 -0.40 -25.36 15.36
C TYR A 310 -1.74 -25.24 14.58
N PRO A 311 -2.67 -26.21 14.61
CA PRO A 311 -3.97 -26.02 13.92
C PRO A 311 -4.79 -24.86 14.48
N LEU A 312 -4.71 -24.60 15.78
CA LEU A 312 -5.37 -23.44 16.40
C LEU A 312 -4.65 -22.13 16.10
N MET A 313 -3.33 -22.15 15.89
CA MET A 313 -2.58 -20.98 15.39
C MET A 313 -3.09 -20.58 14.01
N LEU A 314 -3.37 -21.52 13.11
CA LEU A 314 -3.92 -21.23 11.78
C LEU A 314 -5.33 -20.63 11.87
N ALA A 315 -6.20 -21.20 12.72
CA ALA A 315 -7.52 -20.65 12.97
C ALA A 315 -7.45 -19.23 13.56
N ASN A 316 -6.53 -19.00 14.50
CA ASN A 316 -6.25 -17.69 15.07
C ASN A 316 -5.85 -16.69 13.96
N ARG A 317 -4.93 -17.06 13.06
CA ARG A 317 -4.54 -16.19 11.92
C ARG A 317 -5.70 -15.84 11.00
N ALA A 318 -6.57 -16.80 10.70
CA ALA A 318 -7.78 -16.54 9.91
C ALA A 318 -8.71 -15.54 10.62
N LEU A 319 -8.91 -15.69 11.92
CA LEU A 319 -9.75 -14.76 12.71
C LEU A 319 -9.11 -13.38 12.84
N VAL A 320 -7.81 -13.29 13.06
CA VAL A 320 -7.07 -12.02 13.08
C VAL A 320 -7.18 -11.32 11.74
N GLY A 321 -7.01 -12.03 10.62
CA GLY A 321 -7.23 -11.47 9.28
C GLY A 321 -8.66 -10.94 9.09
N PHE A 322 -9.67 -11.71 9.51
CA PHE A 322 -11.08 -11.33 9.45
C PHE A 322 -11.36 -10.06 10.26
N LEU A 323 -10.90 -10.00 11.49
CA LEU A 323 -11.07 -8.84 12.37
C LEU A 323 -10.29 -7.64 11.85
N GLY A 324 -9.05 -7.83 11.37
CA GLY A 324 -8.22 -6.78 10.81
C GLY A 324 -8.87 -6.08 9.60
N ALA A 325 -9.58 -6.81 8.73
CA ALA A 325 -10.35 -6.19 7.67
C ALA A 325 -11.49 -5.31 8.19
N ASN A 326 -12.10 -5.68 9.32
CA ASN A 326 -13.21 -4.95 9.92
C ASN A 326 -12.77 -3.77 10.81
N SER A 327 -11.49 -3.64 11.12
CA SER A 327 -10.94 -2.53 11.90
C SER A 327 -10.60 -1.28 11.06
N ALA A 328 -10.56 -1.42 9.74
CA ALA A 328 -10.20 -0.35 8.79
C ALA A 328 -11.38 0.58 8.44
N THR A 329 -12.42 0.64 9.27
CA THR A 329 -13.62 1.48 9.07
C THR A 329 -13.56 2.76 9.87
#